data_57123d93aee190fe99323d82acc04890
#
_entry.id   57123d93aee190fe99323d82acc04890
#
_cell.length_a   1.000
_cell.length_b   1.000
_cell.length_c   1.000
_cell.angle_alpha   90.00
_cell.angle_beta   90.00
_cell.angle_gamma   90.00
#
_symmetry.space_group_name_H-M   'P 1'
#
loop_
_entity.id
_entity.type
_entity.pdbx_description
1 polymer ?
#
loop_
_entity_poly.entity_id
_entity_poly.type
_entity_poly.pdbx_seq_one_letter_code
_entity_poly.pdbx_strand_id
1 'polypeptide(L)'
;VDRLQLSVLYDDDVLSDALPVGDDSLAAYAAGNRRLEALADGATDDAWRAAEIARGSVALNTRIRARLDAIAPDVDAVVGAGATLGVVPAGVATLELDAVLPDGTRVVGTVVDRLGGDEPGPAVVRYARAKAASLLGAWLDLLLLEAARPDVRWRSVLVERAPRGSKETLSVQVLRFRPEILDRHSAALDALAVVVDLYRRALREPIPLFPETSRELHAGGKPRDKWVAFTGSSERDDPSVVLAFGTLDYSDLVAIPARPDDPPGATPTRLERFAHYLWDAFDATVDPDGRDAGGAR
;
A
#
# COMPACT_ATOMS: atom_id res chain seq x y z
N VAL A 1 -1.03 -17.30 5.84
CA VAL A 1 -0.51 -17.78 7.11
C VAL A 1 -1.65 -18.30 7.95
N ASP A 2 -2.72 -17.51 8.19
CA ASP A 2 -3.88 -17.92 9.01
C ASP A 2 -4.60 -19.18 8.48
N ARG A 3 -4.63 -19.36 7.16
CA ARG A 3 -5.29 -20.50 6.53
C ARG A 3 -4.57 -21.84 6.78
N LEU A 4 -3.27 -21.81 7.04
CA LEU A 4 -2.46 -22.97 7.36
C LEU A 4 -2.28 -23.15 8.88
N GLN A 5 -2.87 -22.28 9.69
CA GLN A 5 -2.69 -22.22 11.15
C GLN A 5 -1.21 -22.19 11.56
N LEU A 6 -0.35 -21.63 10.71
CA LEU A 6 1.05 -21.42 11.02
C LEU A 6 1.19 -20.11 11.80
N SER A 7 1.69 -20.18 13.00
CA SER A 7 2.14 -19.02 13.75
C SER A 7 3.61 -18.76 13.42
N VAL A 8 3.94 -17.58 12.95
CA VAL A 8 5.32 -17.11 12.88
C VAL A 8 5.63 -16.52 14.24
N LEU A 9 6.47 -17.20 15.01
CA LEU A 9 6.99 -16.64 16.26
C LEU A 9 7.98 -15.54 15.89
N TYR A 10 7.64 -14.31 16.23
CA TYR A 10 8.61 -13.22 16.22
C TYR A 10 9.48 -13.32 17.47
N ASP A 11 10.77 -13.06 17.33
CA ASP A 11 11.71 -12.97 18.47
C ASP A 11 11.27 -11.93 19.52
N ASP A 12 10.32 -11.05 19.16
CA ASP A 12 9.75 -10.00 20.01
C ASP A 12 8.60 -10.48 20.93
N ASP A 13 8.20 -11.73 20.87
CA ASP A 13 7.22 -12.33 21.83
C ASP A 13 7.81 -12.53 23.24
N VAL A 14 9.09 -12.21 23.41
CA VAL A 14 9.69 -12.05 24.73
C VAL A 14 9.20 -10.73 25.32
N LEU A 15 8.36 -10.79 26.34
CA LEU A 15 7.94 -9.62 27.13
C LEU A 15 9.20 -8.83 27.53
N SER A 16 9.47 -7.77 26.76
CA SER A 16 10.57 -6.86 27.07
C SER A 16 10.17 -6.06 28.31
N ASP A 17 10.79 -6.35 29.45
CA ASP A 17 10.73 -5.53 30.66
C ASP A 17 11.59 -4.24 30.51
N ALA A 18 11.94 -3.90 29.28
CA ALA A 18 12.66 -2.68 28.99
C ALA A 18 11.69 -1.49 29.04
N LEU A 19 12.03 -0.51 29.86
CA LEU A 19 11.42 0.82 29.76
C LEU A 19 11.44 1.26 28.29
N PRO A 20 10.36 1.83 27.75
CA PRO A 20 10.28 2.24 26.34
C PRO A 20 11.21 3.44 26.12
N VAL A 21 12.49 3.18 26.01
CA VAL A 21 13.55 4.19 25.79
C VAL A 21 14.01 4.20 24.33
N GLY A 22 13.42 3.35 23.52
CA GLY A 22 13.80 3.17 22.12
C GLY A 22 13.44 4.35 21.24
N ASP A 23 14.39 4.75 20.42
CA ASP A 23 14.18 5.67 19.26
C ASP A 23 13.47 4.89 18.14
N ASP A 24 12.38 4.22 18.50
CA ASP A 24 11.68 3.26 17.67
C ASP A 24 10.83 3.98 16.61
N SER A 25 11.12 3.67 15.35
CA SER A 25 10.37 4.20 14.20
C SER A 25 8.89 3.74 14.21
N LEU A 26 8.60 2.58 14.82
CA LEU A 26 7.25 2.04 14.95
C LEU A 26 6.43 2.84 15.97
N ALA A 27 7.03 3.24 17.09
CA ALA A 27 6.37 4.11 18.07
C ALA A 27 6.03 5.48 17.47
N ALA A 28 6.93 6.06 16.65
CA ALA A 28 6.64 7.31 15.94
C ALA A 28 5.51 7.15 14.93
N TYR A 29 5.50 6.06 14.18
CA TYR A 29 4.45 5.71 13.25
C TYR A 29 3.11 5.57 13.98
N ALA A 30 3.05 4.84 15.07
CA ALA A 30 1.85 4.65 15.86
C ALA A 30 1.32 5.97 16.45
N ALA A 31 2.20 6.83 16.99
CA ALA A 31 1.83 8.14 17.51
C ALA A 31 1.28 9.07 16.42
N GLY A 32 1.90 9.05 15.22
CA GLY A 32 1.44 9.84 14.08
C GLY A 32 0.07 9.40 13.56
N ASN A 33 -0.21 8.10 13.47
CA ASN A 33 -1.54 7.62 13.07
C ASN A 33 -2.61 7.96 14.12
N ARG A 34 -2.30 7.82 15.42
CA ARG A 34 -3.23 8.24 16.47
C ARG A 34 -3.52 9.76 16.45
N ARG A 35 -2.52 10.59 16.06
CA ARG A 35 -2.78 12.00 15.82
C ARG A 35 -3.73 12.22 14.65
N LEU A 36 -3.53 11.49 13.56
CA LEU A 36 -4.38 11.57 12.38
C LEU A 36 -5.83 11.19 12.73
N GLU A 37 -6.03 10.12 13.48
CA GLU A 37 -7.34 9.71 14.01
C GLU A 37 -7.94 10.78 14.95
N ALA A 38 -7.15 11.29 15.88
CA ALA A 38 -7.59 12.34 16.82
C ALA A 38 -8.03 13.63 16.09
N LEU A 39 -7.32 14.04 15.03
CA LEU A 39 -7.71 15.18 14.20
C LEU A 39 -9.02 14.90 13.44
N ALA A 40 -9.22 13.68 12.95
CA ALA A 40 -10.46 13.28 12.29
C ALA A 40 -11.65 13.33 13.25
N ASP A 41 -11.43 13.05 14.54
CA ASP A 41 -12.41 13.14 15.62
C ASP A 41 -12.56 14.56 16.19
N GLY A 42 -11.85 15.55 15.66
CA GLY A 42 -11.90 16.95 16.08
C GLY A 42 -11.12 17.25 17.38
N ALA A 43 -10.22 16.36 17.80
CA ALA A 43 -9.40 16.59 18.99
C ALA A 43 -8.33 17.67 18.75
N THR A 44 -7.97 18.39 19.80
CA THR A 44 -6.90 19.39 19.77
C THR A 44 -5.51 18.74 19.85
N ASP A 45 -4.49 19.47 19.41
CA ASP A 45 -3.08 19.03 19.55
C ASP A 45 -2.70 18.72 20.99
N ASP A 46 -3.15 19.59 21.93
CA ASP A 46 -2.88 19.39 23.37
C ASP A 46 -3.54 18.12 23.91
N ALA A 47 -4.77 17.81 23.47
CA ALA A 47 -5.46 16.59 23.87
C ALA A 47 -4.74 15.33 23.38
N TRP A 48 -4.28 15.33 22.12
CA TRP A 48 -3.48 14.24 21.60
C TRP A 48 -2.16 14.07 22.35
N ARG A 49 -1.42 15.16 22.60
CA ARG A 49 -0.16 15.14 23.35
C ARG A 49 -0.35 14.60 24.77
N ALA A 50 -1.39 15.05 25.45
CA ALA A 50 -1.74 14.57 26.78
C ALA A 50 -2.04 13.06 26.77
N ALA A 51 -2.76 12.57 25.76
CA ALA A 51 -3.06 11.16 25.59
C ALA A 51 -1.79 10.32 25.31
N GLU A 52 -0.87 10.80 24.49
CA GLU A 52 0.40 10.11 24.22
C GLU A 52 1.29 10.03 25.48
N ILE A 53 1.32 11.08 26.28
CA ILE A 53 2.02 11.10 27.57
C ILE A 53 1.37 10.12 28.56
N ALA A 54 0.04 10.13 28.66
CA ALA A 54 -0.70 9.24 29.57
C ALA A 54 -0.56 7.74 29.21
N ARG A 55 -0.35 7.41 27.94
CA ARG A 55 -0.10 6.01 27.49
C ARG A 55 1.22 5.44 28.01
N GLY A 56 2.13 6.29 28.48
CA GLY A 56 3.45 5.83 28.93
C GLY A 56 4.36 5.28 27.81
N SER A 57 3.87 5.28 26.57
CA SER A 57 4.65 4.85 25.41
C SER A 57 5.80 5.80 25.10
N VAL A 58 5.86 6.87 25.83
CA VAL A 58 6.79 7.97 25.63
C VAL A 58 7.28 8.43 27.01
N ALA A 59 8.54 8.15 27.40
CA ALA A 59 9.10 8.59 28.67
C ALA A 59 8.98 10.13 28.85
N LEU A 60 8.68 10.61 30.03
CA LEU A 60 8.38 12.04 30.35
C LEU A 60 9.62 12.98 30.24
N ASN A 61 10.43 12.87 29.20
CA ASN A 61 11.61 13.66 29.03
C ASN A 61 11.55 14.61 27.83
N THR A 62 12.50 15.53 27.74
CA THR A 62 12.60 16.56 26.69
C THR A 62 12.67 15.98 25.27
N ARG A 63 13.25 14.78 25.09
CA ARG A 63 13.37 14.12 23.78
C ARG A 63 12.00 13.75 23.20
N ILE A 64 11.03 13.48 24.04
CA ILE A 64 9.70 13.05 23.64
C ILE A 64 8.87 14.21 23.17
N ARG A 65 8.92 15.31 23.88
CA ARG A 65 8.26 16.55 23.41
C ARG A 65 8.82 16.92 22.04
N ALA A 66 10.14 16.91 21.87
CA ALA A 66 10.77 17.14 20.59
C ALA A 66 10.33 16.15 19.50
N ARG A 67 10.05 14.88 19.86
CA ARG A 67 9.57 13.89 18.90
C ARG A 67 8.11 14.13 18.49
N LEU A 68 7.24 14.43 19.45
CA LEU A 68 5.85 14.82 19.14
C LEU A 68 5.82 16.11 18.32
N ASP A 69 6.71 17.07 18.63
CA ASP A 69 6.88 18.31 17.87
C ASP A 69 7.32 18.05 16.43
N ALA A 70 8.14 17.04 16.20
CA ALA A 70 8.57 16.64 14.85
C ALA A 70 7.47 15.87 14.07
N ILE A 71 6.61 15.12 14.76
CA ILE A 71 5.51 14.35 14.13
C ILE A 71 4.36 15.27 13.71
N ALA A 72 4.03 16.27 14.52
CA ALA A 72 2.86 17.11 14.34
C ALA A 72 2.78 17.76 12.95
N PRO A 73 3.80 18.49 12.45
CA PRO A 73 3.74 19.14 11.14
C PRO A 73 3.67 18.14 9.98
N ASP A 74 4.30 16.97 10.10
CA ASP A 74 4.21 15.92 9.09
C ASP A 74 2.78 15.38 8.95
N VAL A 75 2.09 15.17 10.10
CA VAL A 75 0.69 14.72 10.09
C VAL A 75 -0.23 15.81 9.56
N ASP A 76 0.00 17.07 9.95
CA ASP A 76 -0.79 18.20 9.45
C ASP A 76 -0.66 18.34 7.92
N ALA A 77 0.54 18.12 7.39
CA ALA A 77 0.77 18.11 5.95
C ALA A 77 0.00 16.96 5.24
N VAL A 78 -0.01 15.76 5.82
CA VAL A 78 -0.78 14.60 5.31
C VAL A 78 -2.27 14.90 5.30
N VAL A 79 -2.81 15.43 6.41
CA VAL A 79 -4.23 15.79 6.54
C VAL A 79 -4.60 16.90 5.56
N GLY A 80 -3.78 17.96 5.48
CA GLY A 80 -4.00 19.08 4.57
C GLY A 80 -4.02 18.67 3.10
N ALA A 81 -3.10 17.79 2.70
CA ALA A 81 -3.10 17.24 1.35
C ALA A 81 -4.36 16.40 1.07
N GLY A 82 -4.79 15.57 2.02
CA GLY A 82 -6.05 14.82 1.91
C GLY A 82 -7.25 15.75 1.75
N ALA A 83 -7.35 16.79 2.59
CA ALA A 83 -8.44 17.76 2.53
C ALA A 83 -8.48 18.52 1.19
N THR A 84 -7.31 18.89 0.63
CA THR A 84 -7.21 19.54 -0.68
C THR A 84 -7.76 18.65 -1.80
N LEU A 85 -7.65 17.33 -1.64
CA LEU A 85 -8.18 16.34 -2.59
C LEU A 85 -9.66 15.97 -2.30
N GLY A 86 -10.29 16.62 -1.33
CA GLY A 86 -11.69 16.38 -0.99
C GLY A 86 -11.91 15.15 -0.11
N VAL A 87 -10.87 14.62 0.52
CA VAL A 87 -11.01 13.48 1.43
C VAL A 87 -11.71 13.92 2.70
N VAL A 88 -12.78 13.21 3.07
CA VAL A 88 -13.51 13.44 4.32
C VAL A 88 -13.05 12.45 5.40
N PRO A 89 -13.02 12.86 6.67
CA PRO A 89 -12.58 12.02 7.80
C PRO A 89 -13.42 10.76 7.95
N ALA A 90 -14.74 10.88 7.90
CA ALA A 90 -15.68 9.77 7.88
C ALA A 90 -16.04 9.40 6.45
N GLY A 91 -16.25 8.11 6.19
CA GLY A 91 -16.69 7.67 4.86
C GLY A 91 -18.05 8.28 4.49
N VAL A 92 -18.22 8.61 3.20
CA VAL A 92 -19.49 9.09 2.65
C VAL A 92 -20.48 7.93 2.54
N ALA A 93 -20.02 6.80 2.03
CA ALA A 93 -20.81 5.58 1.89
C ALA A 93 -19.93 4.34 1.98
N THR A 94 -20.52 3.26 2.47
CA THR A 94 -19.94 1.91 2.36
C THR A 94 -20.60 1.20 1.19
N LEU A 95 -19.79 0.75 0.24
CA LEU A 95 -20.23 0.11 -0.99
C LEU A 95 -19.91 -1.38 -0.93
N GLU A 96 -20.94 -2.20 -0.92
CA GLU A 96 -20.80 -3.63 -1.17
C GLU A 96 -20.73 -3.85 -2.67
N LEU A 97 -19.71 -4.54 -3.13
CA LEU A 97 -19.37 -4.72 -4.52
C LEU A 97 -19.29 -6.19 -4.87
N ASP A 98 -19.72 -6.50 -6.08
CA ASP A 98 -19.81 -7.85 -6.60
C ASP A 98 -19.52 -7.80 -8.11
N ALA A 99 -18.51 -8.51 -8.54
CA ALA A 99 -18.11 -8.61 -9.93
C ALA A 99 -17.94 -10.07 -10.32
N VAL A 100 -18.32 -10.41 -11.54
CA VAL A 100 -18.16 -11.75 -12.11
C VAL A 100 -17.16 -11.70 -13.24
N LEU A 101 -16.04 -12.40 -13.08
CA LEU A 101 -14.98 -12.48 -14.07
C LEU A 101 -15.43 -13.31 -15.30
N PRO A 102 -14.74 -13.19 -16.45
CA PRO A 102 -15.08 -13.93 -17.66
C PRO A 102 -15.10 -15.48 -17.49
N ASP A 103 -14.33 -16.01 -16.52
CA ASP A 103 -14.29 -17.43 -16.19
C ASP A 103 -15.42 -17.87 -15.24
N GLY A 104 -16.35 -16.97 -14.87
CA GLY A 104 -17.42 -17.20 -13.92
C GLY A 104 -17.01 -17.04 -12.45
N THR A 105 -15.77 -16.69 -12.16
CA THR A 105 -15.31 -16.43 -10.79
C THR A 105 -15.98 -15.18 -10.25
N ARG A 106 -16.58 -15.29 -9.07
CA ARG A 106 -17.19 -14.17 -8.37
C ARG A 106 -16.18 -13.54 -7.42
N VAL A 107 -15.99 -12.23 -7.56
CA VAL A 107 -15.15 -11.41 -6.67
C VAL A 107 -16.06 -10.46 -5.90
N VAL A 108 -16.02 -10.52 -4.58
CA VAL A 108 -16.83 -9.69 -3.70
C VAL A 108 -15.93 -8.90 -2.75
N GLY A 109 -16.35 -7.70 -2.42
CA GLY A 109 -15.60 -6.84 -1.49
C GLY A 109 -16.43 -5.68 -1.01
N THR A 110 -15.85 -4.93 -0.07
CA THR A 110 -16.46 -3.72 0.49
C THR A 110 -15.46 -2.59 0.37
N VAL A 111 -15.88 -1.49 -0.23
CA VAL A 111 -15.07 -0.27 -0.37
C VAL A 111 -15.79 0.89 0.33
N VAL A 112 -15.03 1.71 1.05
CA VAL A 112 -15.56 2.92 1.69
C VAL A 112 -15.27 4.11 0.80
N ASP A 113 -16.33 4.76 0.29
CA ASP A 113 -16.20 6.05 -0.38
C ASP A 113 -15.87 7.13 0.64
N ARG A 114 -14.76 7.80 0.43
CA ARG A 114 -14.25 8.91 1.26
C ARG A 114 -14.14 10.22 0.51
N LEU A 115 -14.45 10.23 -0.76
CA LEU A 115 -14.30 11.41 -1.62
C LEU A 115 -15.65 12.05 -1.91
N GLY A 116 -16.67 11.25 -2.25
CA GLY A 116 -17.96 11.78 -2.68
C GLY A 116 -17.87 12.62 -3.95
N GLY A 117 -18.95 13.35 -4.24
CA GLY A 117 -19.00 14.26 -5.39
C GLY A 117 -19.03 13.57 -6.75
N ASP A 118 -18.51 14.23 -7.77
CA ASP A 118 -18.57 13.79 -9.17
C ASP A 118 -17.59 12.64 -9.50
N GLU A 119 -16.51 12.53 -8.72
CA GLU A 119 -15.55 11.43 -8.79
C GLU A 119 -15.38 10.80 -7.40
N PRO A 120 -16.36 10.00 -6.96
CA PRO A 120 -16.31 9.34 -5.66
C PRO A 120 -15.22 8.25 -5.63
N GLY A 121 -14.96 7.70 -4.43
CA GLY A 121 -14.09 6.55 -4.30
C GLY A 121 -13.30 6.50 -3.00
N PRO A 122 -12.44 5.50 -2.85
CA PRO A 122 -11.66 5.30 -1.65
C PRO A 122 -10.52 6.32 -1.53
N ALA A 123 -10.19 6.64 -0.28
CA ALA A 123 -9.00 7.40 0.02
C ALA A 123 -8.27 6.79 1.22
N VAL A 124 -6.98 6.64 1.07
CA VAL A 124 -6.06 6.23 2.13
C VAL A 124 -5.21 7.43 2.52
N VAL A 125 -5.48 7.95 3.72
CA VAL A 125 -4.70 9.04 4.32
C VAL A 125 -4.07 8.49 5.59
N ARG A 126 -2.74 8.36 5.62
CA ARG A 126 -2.06 7.75 6.76
C ARG A 126 -0.64 8.27 6.97
N TYR A 127 -0.22 8.27 8.21
CA TYR A 127 1.14 8.63 8.60
C TYR A 127 2.10 7.44 8.40
N ALA A 128 2.09 6.87 7.22
CA ALA A 128 2.99 5.79 6.79
C ALA A 128 3.88 6.27 5.65
N ARG A 129 4.98 5.60 5.40
CA ARG A 129 5.73 5.82 4.17
C ARG A 129 5.06 5.08 3.02
N ALA A 130 4.99 5.76 1.88
CA ALA A 130 4.44 5.18 0.67
C ALA A 130 5.13 3.86 0.30
N LYS A 131 4.33 2.86 -0.04
CA LYS A 131 4.76 1.53 -0.43
C LYS A 131 3.99 1.04 -1.65
N ALA A 132 4.63 0.17 -2.44
CA ALA A 132 3.99 -0.48 -3.57
C ALA A 132 2.73 -1.30 -3.15
N ALA A 133 2.77 -1.92 -1.97
CA ALA A 133 1.62 -2.64 -1.44
C ALA A 133 0.40 -1.73 -1.21
N SER A 134 0.61 -0.47 -0.78
CA SER A 134 -0.48 0.51 -0.63
C SER A 134 -1.11 0.86 -1.97
N LEU A 135 -0.24 1.07 -2.96
CA LEU A 135 -0.66 1.38 -4.32
C LEU A 135 -1.48 0.25 -4.93
N LEU A 136 -1.04 -1.00 -4.74
CA LEU A 136 -1.80 -2.18 -5.18
C LEU A 136 -3.16 -2.28 -4.50
N GLY A 137 -3.25 -2.00 -3.19
CA GLY A 137 -4.53 -1.98 -2.48
C GLY A 137 -5.49 -0.96 -3.07
N ALA A 138 -5.03 0.27 -3.28
CA ALA A 138 -5.83 1.33 -3.87
C ALA A 138 -6.26 1.04 -5.32
N TRP A 139 -5.40 0.38 -6.09
CA TRP A 139 -5.73 -0.09 -7.43
C TRP A 139 -6.78 -1.20 -7.42
N LEU A 140 -6.68 -2.18 -6.51
CA LEU A 140 -7.67 -3.25 -6.38
C LEU A 140 -9.05 -2.72 -6.02
N ASP A 141 -9.14 -1.77 -5.10
CA ASP A 141 -10.40 -1.10 -4.77
C ASP A 141 -10.99 -0.40 -6.01
N LEU A 142 -10.15 0.28 -6.78
CA LEU A 142 -10.57 0.96 -8.02
C LEU A 142 -11.05 -0.04 -9.08
N LEU A 143 -10.32 -1.15 -9.29
CA LEU A 143 -10.73 -2.21 -10.21
C LEU A 143 -12.09 -2.79 -9.84
N LEU A 144 -12.31 -3.08 -8.58
CA LEU A 144 -13.57 -3.66 -8.10
C LEU A 144 -14.75 -2.68 -8.28
N LEU A 145 -14.51 -1.39 -8.05
CA LEU A 145 -15.50 -0.33 -8.29
C LEU A 145 -15.87 -0.23 -9.77
N GLU A 146 -14.89 -0.15 -10.67
CA GLU A 146 -15.12 -0.07 -12.12
C GLU A 146 -15.76 -1.34 -12.68
N ALA A 147 -15.43 -2.51 -12.14
CA ALA A 147 -16.06 -3.77 -12.51
C ALA A 147 -17.51 -3.89 -12.04
N ALA A 148 -17.81 -3.43 -10.83
CA ALA A 148 -19.15 -3.58 -10.24
C ALA A 148 -20.11 -2.42 -10.60
N ARG A 149 -19.57 -1.22 -10.86
CA ARG A 149 -20.36 0.01 -11.11
C ARG A 149 -19.73 0.89 -12.21
N PRO A 150 -19.75 0.42 -13.46
CA PRO A 150 -19.06 1.10 -14.58
C PRO A 150 -19.72 2.41 -15.02
N ASP A 151 -20.90 2.70 -14.57
CA ASP A 151 -21.66 3.92 -14.83
C ASP A 151 -21.12 5.15 -14.07
N VAL A 152 -20.30 4.93 -13.05
CA VAL A 152 -19.67 5.98 -12.23
C VAL A 152 -18.22 6.18 -12.65
N ARG A 153 -17.73 7.41 -12.56
CA ARG A 153 -16.30 7.69 -12.71
C ARG A 153 -15.64 7.66 -11.34
N TRP A 154 -14.84 6.63 -11.12
CA TRP A 154 -14.18 6.41 -9.85
C TRP A 154 -12.76 6.97 -9.86
N ARG A 155 -12.29 7.38 -8.70
CA ARG A 155 -10.87 7.62 -8.43
C ARG A 155 -10.49 7.04 -7.07
N SER A 156 -9.21 6.70 -6.92
CA SER A 156 -8.65 6.30 -5.63
C SER A 156 -7.51 7.25 -5.26
N VAL A 157 -7.46 7.68 -4.01
CA VAL A 157 -6.49 8.66 -3.51
C VAL A 157 -5.63 8.04 -2.43
N LEU A 158 -4.31 8.20 -2.53
CA LEU A 158 -3.36 7.88 -1.47
C LEU A 158 -2.59 9.12 -1.07
N VAL A 159 -2.58 9.41 0.24
CA VAL A 159 -1.76 10.45 0.84
C VAL A 159 -0.95 9.82 1.96
N GLU A 160 0.35 9.72 1.74
CA GLU A 160 1.30 9.06 2.61
C GLU A 160 2.56 9.91 2.74
N ARG A 161 3.44 9.60 3.67
CA ARG A 161 4.78 10.18 3.69
C ARG A 161 5.60 9.64 2.52
N ALA A 162 6.43 10.49 1.94
CA ALA A 162 7.32 10.06 0.87
C ALA A 162 8.29 8.96 1.32
N PRO A 163 8.79 8.12 0.40
CA PRO A 163 9.82 7.13 0.71
C PRO A 163 11.06 7.75 1.33
N ARG A 164 11.82 6.96 2.09
CA ARG A 164 13.10 7.44 2.65
C ARG A 164 14.07 7.86 1.54
N GLY A 165 14.74 8.99 1.73
CA GLY A 165 15.68 9.52 0.74
C GLY A 165 15.03 10.32 -0.39
N SER A 166 13.71 10.45 -0.42
CA SER A 166 13.01 11.40 -1.29
C SER A 166 13.31 12.83 -0.86
N LYS A 167 13.31 13.76 -1.82
CA LYS A 167 13.33 15.20 -1.57
C LYS A 167 11.96 15.72 -1.12
N GLU A 168 10.91 14.99 -1.48
CA GLU A 168 9.54 15.31 -1.10
C GLU A 168 9.26 14.81 0.32
N THR A 169 8.36 15.49 1.02
CA THR A 169 7.88 15.08 2.34
C THR A 169 6.68 14.14 2.25
N LEU A 170 5.86 14.33 1.23
CA LEU A 170 4.63 13.57 0.97
C LEU A 170 4.70 12.80 -0.34
N SER A 171 4.00 11.70 -0.39
CA SER A 171 3.62 10.98 -1.60
C SER A 171 2.10 11.13 -1.76
N VAL A 172 1.69 11.80 -2.80
CA VAL A 172 0.28 11.98 -3.16
C VAL A 172 0.07 11.30 -4.50
N GLN A 173 -0.85 10.34 -4.53
CA GLN A 173 -1.17 9.61 -5.74
C GLN A 173 -2.69 9.62 -5.93
N VAL A 174 -3.12 9.89 -7.14
CA VAL A 174 -4.52 9.84 -7.55
C VAL A 174 -4.61 8.86 -8.70
N LEU A 175 -5.23 7.71 -8.43
CA LEU A 175 -5.45 6.70 -9.44
C LEU A 175 -6.78 6.93 -10.15
N ARG A 176 -6.73 6.95 -11.45
CA ARG A 176 -7.89 6.93 -12.35
C ARG A 176 -7.62 5.96 -13.47
N PHE A 177 -8.65 5.41 -14.04
CA PHE A 177 -8.52 4.67 -15.29
C PHE A 177 -8.00 5.62 -16.38
N ARG A 178 -7.12 5.10 -17.23
CA ARG A 178 -6.56 5.84 -18.36
C ARG A 178 -7.67 6.36 -19.27
N PRO A 179 -7.62 7.63 -19.70
CA PRO A 179 -8.69 8.24 -20.47
C PRO A 179 -8.92 7.58 -21.84
N GLU A 180 -7.92 6.90 -22.37
CA GLU A 180 -8.00 6.16 -23.65
C GLU A 180 -8.78 4.84 -23.54
N ILE A 181 -9.05 4.35 -22.32
CA ILE A 181 -9.83 3.13 -22.12
C ILE A 181 -11.32 3.46 -22.25
N LEU A 182 -11.90 3.06 -23.36
CA LEU A 182 -13.32 3.30 -23.65
C LEU A 182 -14.23 2.34 -22.88
N ASP A 183 -13.83 1.09 -22.73
CA ASP A 183 -14.53 0.05 -21.95
C ASP A 183 -13.77 -0.23 -20.65
N ARG A 184 -14.00 0.61 -19.63
CA ARG A 184 -13.36 0.50 -18.31
C ARG A 184 -13.83 -0.75 -17.57
N HIS A 185 -15.07 -1.17 -17.78
CA HIS A 185 -15.63 -2.37 -17.16
C HIS A 185 -14.86 -3.61 -17.60
N SER A 186 -14.71 -3.82 -18.91
CA SER A 186 -13.97 -4.96 -19.44
C SER A 186 -12.51 -4.93 -19.00
N ALA A 187 -11.84 -3.77 -19.10
CA ALA A 187 -10.46 -3.63 -18.66
C ALA A 187 -10.27 -3.91 -17.14
N ALA A 188 -11.23 -3.53 -16.31
CA ALA A 188 -11.22 -3.84 -14.89
C ALA A 188 -11.37 -5.34 -14.61
N LEU A 189 -12.29 -6.02 -15.32
CA LEU A 189 -12.46 -7.48 -15.21
C LEU A 189 -11.21 -8.25 -15.65
N ASP A 190 -10.56 -7.82 -16.72
CA ASP A 190 -9.32 -8.44 -17.22
C ASP A 190 -8.18 -8.28 -16.21
N ALA A 191 -8.02 -7.09 -15.63
CA ALA A 191 -7.02 -6.84 -14.60
C ALA A 191 -7.31 -7.61 -13.28
N LEU A 192 -8.59 -7.69 -12.87
CA LEU A 192 -9.00 -8.54 -11.74
C LEU A 192 -8.73 -10.02 -12.01
N ALA A 193 -8.88 -10.49 -13.25
CA ALA A 193 -8.56 -11.87 -13.61
C ALA A 193 -7.06 -12.18 -13.42
N VAL A 194 -6.17 -11.23 -13.76
CA VAL A 194 -4.72 -11.34 -13.46
C VAL A 194 -4.48 -11.49 -11.96
N VAL A 195 -5.11 -10.64 -11.15
CA VAL A 195 -4.94 -10.69 -9.69
C VAL A 195 -5.47 -12.01 -9.10
N VAL A 196 -6.62 -12.47 -9.58
CA VAL A 196 -7.21 -13.75 -9.14
C VAL A 196 -6.34 -14.94 -9.56
N ASP A 197 -5.75 -14.91 -10.76
CA ASP A 197 -4.80 -15.95 -11.20
C ASP A 197 -3.55 -15.97 -10.28
N LEU A 198 -2.96 -14.80 -10.00
CA LEU A 198 -1.83 -14.69 -9.07
C LEU A 198 -2.18 -15.22 -7.68
N TYR A 199 -3.36 -14.87 -7.15
CA TYR A 199 -3.84 -15.36 -5.87
C TYR A 199 -3.99 -16.90 -5.88
N ARG A 200 -4.59 -17.48 -6.93
CA ARG A 200 -4.75 -18.94 -7.07
C ARG A 200 -3.41 -19.66 -7.15
N ARG A 201 -2.41 -19.07 -7.82
CA ARG A 201 -1.04 -19.60 -7.87
C ARG A 201 -0.39 -19.56 -6.49
N ALA A 202 -0.48 -18.42 -5.80
CA ALA A 202 0.07 -18.26 -4.46
C ALA A 202 -0.53 -19.21 -3.43
N LEU A 203 -1.75 -19.69 -3.63
CA LEU A 203 -2.37 -20.72 -2.79
C LEU A 203 -1.81 -22.13 -3.01
N ARG A 204 -1.12 -22.36 -4.13
CA ARG A 204 -0.57 -23.68 -4.49
C ARG A 204 0.90 -23.78 -4.17
N GLU A 205 1.65 -22.71 -4.42
CA GLU A 205 3.09 -22.63 -4.19
C GLU A 205 3.53 -21.19 -3.88
N PRO A 206 4.66 -20.99 -3.21
CA PRO A 206 5.27 -19.68 -3.10
C PRO A 206 5.60 -19.10 -4.48
N ILE A 207 5.06 -17.93 -4.80
CA ILE A 207 5.37 -17.19 -6.01
C ILE A 207 6.34 -16.05 -5.71
N PRO A 208 7.37 -15.80 -6.52
CA PRO A 208 8.35 -14.75 -6.28
C PRO A 208 7.78 -13.38 -6.70
N LEU A 209 6.78 -12.91 -5.98
CA LEU A 209 6.13 -11.63 -6.21
C LEU A 209 6.15 -10.80 -4.92
N PHE A 210 7.11 -9.88 -4.85
CA PHE A 210 7.34 -9.01 -3.71
C PHE A 210 7.01 -7.57 -4.15
N PRO A 211 6.07 -6.88 -3.51
CA PRO A 211 5.53 -5.62 -4.01
C PRO A 211 6.58 -4.57 -4.36
N GLU A 212 7.52 -4.29 -3.45
CA GLU A 212 8.54 -3.26 -3.66
C GLU A 212 9.60 -3.70 -4.71
N THR A 213 10.11 -4.93 -4.56
CA THR A 213 11.15 -5.48 -5.45
C THR A 213 10.61 -5.65 -6.87
N SER A 214 9.40 -6.20 -7.02
CA SER A 214 8.80 -6.44 -8.33
C SER A 214 8.43 -5.13 -9.04
N ARG A 215 7.95 -4.11 -8.31
CA ARG A 215 7.67 -2.80 -8.88
C ARG A 215 8.94 -2.12 -9.38
N GLU A 216 9.99 -2.13 -8.55
CA GLU A 216 11.26 -1.52 -8.92
C GLU A 216 11.91 -2.23 -10.11
N LEU A 217 11.77 -3.56 -10.17
CA LEU A 217 12.23 -4.36 -11.31
C LEU A 217 11.49 -3.97 -12.59
N HIS A 218 10.18 -3.92 -12.54
CA HIS A 218 9.32 -3.55 -13.67
C HIS A 218 9.62 -2.13 -14.16
N ALA A 219 9.87 -1.19 -13.28
CA ALA A 219 10.22 0.19 -13.60
C ALA A 219 11.67 0.36 -14.12
N GLY A 220 12.47 -0.70 -14.20
CA GLY A 220 13.87 -0.62 -14.61
C GLY A 220 14.79 0.07 -13.59
N GLY A 221 14.39 0.10 -12.34
CA GLY A 221 15.13 0.74 -11.25
C GLY A 221 16.14 -0.18 -10.57
N LYS A 222 16.21 -0.14 -9.23
CA LYS A 222 17.17 -0.89 -8.41
C LYS A 222 16.49 -1.89 -7.47
N PRO A 223 15.93 -3.00 -7.99
CA PRO A 223 15.17 -3.95 -7.20
C PRO A 223 15.95 -4.58 -6.05
N ARG A 224 17.28 -4.74 -6.20
CA ARG A 224 18.15 -5.22 -5.13
C ARG A 224 18.06 -4.36 -3.87
N ASP A 225 17.96 -3.03 -4.03
CA ASP A 225 17.91 -2.09 -2.89
C ASP A 225 16.59 -2.21 -2.11
N LYS A 226 15.55 -2.78 -2.72
CA LYS A 226 14.28 -3.12 -2.07
C LYS A 226 14.33 -4.49 -1.42
N TRP A 227 14.98 -5.45 -2.08
CA TRP A 227 15.17 -6.78 -1.55
C TRP A 227 16.03 -6.79 -0.29
N VAL A 228 17.12 -6.01 -0.28
CA VAL A 228 18.05 -5.88 0.85
C VAL A 228 18.10 -4.41 1.27
N ALA A 229 17.13 -3.97 2.05
CA ALA A 229 17.13 -2.58 2.53
C ALA A 229 18.14 -2.40 3.66
N PHE A 230 19.06 -1.43 3.52
CA PHE A 230 20.00 -1.06 4.58
C PHE A 230 19.33 -0.34 5.75
N THR A 231 18.16 0.25 5.53
CA THR A 231 17.41 1.02 6.53
C THR A 231 15.92 0.73 6.42
N GLY A 232 15.36 0.08 7.40
CA GLY A 232 13.95 -0.31 7.42
C GLY A 232 13.78 -1.82 7.21
N SER A 233 12.54 -2.27 7.02
CA SER A 233 12.26 -3.68 6.71
C SER A 233 12.63 -3.98 5.25
N SER A 234 13.51 -4.94 5.02
CA SER A 234 13.73 -5.51 3.71
C SER A 234 12.67 -6.57 3.41
N GLU A 235 12.33 -6.76 2.14
CA GLU A 235 11.38 -7.84 1.79
C GLU A 235 12.01 -9.23 2.03
N ARG A 236 13.32 -9.35 1.90
CA ARG A 236 14.05 -10.59 2.19
C ARG A 236 13.87 -11.06 3.65
N ASP A 237 13.85 -10.12 4.58
CA ASP A 237 13.83 -10.42 6.01
C ASP A 237 12.39 -10.47 6.57
N ASP A 238 11.38 -10.36 5.72
CA ASP A 238 9.99 -10.58 6.12
C ASP A 238 9.81 -12.05 6.54
N PRO A 239 9.28 -12.30 7.74
CA PRO A 239 9.14 -13.67 8.27
C PRO A 239 8.36 -14.62 7.35
N SER A 240 7.35 -14.10 6.63
CA SER A 240 6.57 -14.89 5.68
C SER A 240 7.39 -15.25 4.44
N VAL A 241 8.25 -14.34 4.00
CA VAL A 241 9.18 -14.58 2.88
C VAL A 241 10.25 -15.59 3.27
N VAL A 242 10.85 -15.43 4.46
CA VAL A 242 11.82 -16.39 5.00
C VAL A 242 11.20 -17.78 5.15
N LEU A 243 9.97 -17.86 5.62
CA LEU A 243 9.24 -19.14 5.74
C LEU A 243 9.01 -19.80 4.38
N ALA A 244 8.69 -19.02 3.35
CA ALA A 244 8.32 -19.53 2.04
C ALA A 244 9.52 -19.84 1.13
N PHE A 245 10.59 -19.06 1.22
CA PHE A 245 11.75 -19.10 0.30
C PHE A 245 13.08 -19.38 1.00
N GLY A 246 13.11 -19.38 2.32
CA GLY A 246 14.37 -19.36 3.06
C GLY A 246 15.07 -18.00 2.97
N THR A 247 16.33 -17.98 3.38
CA THR A 247 17.18 -16.78 3.26
C THR A 247 17.84 -16.78 1.87
N LEU A 248 17.29 -16.05 0.92
CA LEU A 248 17.83 -15.92 -0.43
C LEU A 248 18.54 -14.59 -0.61
N ASP A 249 19.71 -14.61 -1.21
CA ASP A 249 20.31 -13.41 -1.76
C ASP A 249 19.60 -12.97 -3.05
N TYR A 250 19.71 -11.69 -3.39
CA TYR A 250 19.07 -11.18 -4.61
C TYR A 250 19.54 -11.90 -5.88
N SER A 251 20.83 -12.28 -5.94
CA SER A 251 21.40 -13.08 -7.04
C SER A 251 20.71 -14.45 -7.22
N ASP A 252 20.37 -15.10 -6.10
CA ASP A 252 19.70 -16.39 -6.14
C ASP A 252 18.24 -16.24 -6.55
N LEU A 253 17.57 -15.18 -6.05
CA LEU A 253 16.19 -14.87 -6.41
C LEU A 253 16.02 -14.65 -7.92
N VAL A 254 16.91 -13.85 -8.54
CA VAL A 254 16.87 -13.59 -10.00
C VAL A 254 17.41 -14.73 -10.84
N ALA A 255 18.08 -15.71 -10.25
CA ALA A 255 18.55 -16.90 -10.95
C ALA A 255 17.47 -17.98 -11.09
N ILE A 256 16.33 -17.87 -10.42
CA ILE A 256 15.23 -18.86 -10.50
C ILE A 256 14.65 -18.81 -11.92
N PRO A 257 14.82 -19.88 -12.74
CA PRO A 257 14.37 -19.86 -14.12
C PRO A 257 12.84 -19.91 -14.20
N ALA A 258 12.30 -19.28 -15.25
CA ALA A 258 10.88 -19.35 -15.55
C ALA A 258 10.47 -20.79 -15.87
N ARG A 259 9.26 -21.15 -15.46
CA ARG A 259 8.66 -22.48 -15.66
C ARG A 259 7.58 -22.40 -16.75
N PRO A 260 7.23 -23.53 -17.38
CA PRO A 260 6.19 -23.55 -18.42
C PRO A 260 4.80 -23.11 -17.93
N ASP A 261 4.50 -23.32 -16.65
CA ASP A 261 3.24 -22.99 -16.00
C ASP A 261 3.24 -21.60 -15.33
N ASP A 262 4.35 -20.87 -15.34
CA ASP A 262 4.40 -19.48 -14.90
C ASP A 262 3.55 -18.56 -15.81
N PRO A 263 3.23 -17.34 -15.39
CA PRO A 263 2.52 -16.40 -16.25
C PRO A 263 3.18 -16.22 -17.63
N PRO A 264 2.40 -15.92 -18.68
CA PRO A 264 2.93 -15.75 -20.03
C PRO A 264 3.94 -14.59 -20.07
N GLY A 265 4.97 -14.72 -20.90
CA GLY A 265 5.98 -13.69 -21.07
C GLY A 265 7.26 -14.25 -21.70
N ALA A 266 8.15 -13.36 -22.15
CA ALA A 266 9.42 -13.72 -22.79
C ALA A 266 10.62 -13.66 -21.83
N THR A 267 10.43 -13.18 -20.61
CA THR A 267 11.51 -13.03 -19.63
C THR A 267 11.99 -14.38 -19.11
N PRO A 268 13.32 -14.53 -18.86
CA PRO A 268 13.91 -15.83 -18.53
C PRO A 268 13.69 -16.25 -17.07
N THR A 269 13.33 -15.36 -16.17
CA THR A 269 13.26 -15.64 -14.74
C THR A 269 11.84 -15.57 -14.19
N ARG A 270 11.56 -16.32 -13.11
CA ARG A 270 10.26 -16.30 -12.45
C ARG A 270 9.92 -14.93 -11.89
N LEU A 271 10.86 -14.28 -11.21
CA LEU A 271 10.64 -12.95 -10.63
C LEU A 271 10.18 -11.95 -11.69
N GLU A 272 10.87 -11.90 -12.84
CA GLU A 272 10.48 -11.01 -13.94
C GLU A 272 9.10 -11.36 -14.51
N ARG A 273 8.81 -12.65 -14.72
CA ARG A 273 7.49 -13.09 -15.22
C ARG A 273 6.35 -12.62 -14.33
N PHE A 274 6.46 -12.85 -13.03
CA PHE A 274 5.43 -12.43 -12.07
C PHE A 274 5.36 -10.92 -11.91
N ALA A 275 6.50 -10.23 -11.93
CA ALA A 275 6.55 -8.78 -11.87
C ALA A 275 5.84 -8.15 -13.07
N HIS A 276 6.20 -8.54 -14.29
CA HIS A 276 5.56 -8.03 -15.50
C HIS A 276 4.08 -8.38 -15.54
N TYR A 277 3.70 -9.60 -15.23
CA TYR A 277 2.29 -10.01 -15.27
C TYR A 277 1.38 -9.15 -14.39
N LEU A 278 1.85 -8.75 -13.19
CA LEU A 278 1.10 -7.86 -12.31
C LEU A 278 1.17 -6.41 -12.76
N TRP A 279 2.41 -5.89 -12.96
CA TRP A 279 2.60 -4.46 -13.15
C TRP A 279 2.24 -3.98 -14.55
N ASP A 280 2.31 -4.84 -15.59
CA ASP A 280 1.77 -4.54 -16.91
C ASP A 280 0.24 -4.36 -16.85
N ALA A 281 -0.47 -5.18 -16.07
CA ALA A 281 -1.91 -5.03 -15.86
C ALA A 281 -2.25 -3.74 -15.10
N PHE A 282 -1.43 -3.37 -14.12
CA PHE A 282 -1.54 -2.10 -13.41
C PHE A 282 -1.37 -0.92 -14.38
N ASP A 283 -0.24 -0.86 -15.10
CA ASP A 283 0.09 0.22 -16.02
C ASP A 283 -0.87 0.29 -17.22
N ALA A 284 -1.45 -0.85 -17.63
CA ALA A 284 -2.46 -0.87 -18.69
C ALA A 284 -3.77 -0.22 -18.28
N THR A 285 -4.11 -0.21 -16.99
CA THR A 285 -5.40 0.30 -16.50
C THR A 285 -5.33 1.70 -15.93
N VAL A 286 -4.27 2.05 -15.20
CA VAL A 286 -4.16 3.33 -14.49
C VAL A 286 -2.88 4.07 -14.84
N ASP A 287 -2.93 5.38 -14.71
CA ASP A 287 -1.78 6.26 -14.76
C ASP A 287 -1.55 6.83 -13.34
N PRO A 288 -0.55 6.33 -12.61
CA PRO A 288 -0.26 6.81 -11.26
C PRO A 288 0.37 8.20 -11.24
N ASP A 289 0.91 8.65 -12.38
CA ASP A 289 1.50 9.98 -12.53
C ASP A 289 0.52 10.99 -13.14
N GLY A 290 -0.73 10.59 -13.35
CA GLY A 290 -1.80 11.40 -13.88
C GLY A 290 -1.92 12.76 -13.18
N ARG A 291 -0.91 13.58 -13.35
CA ARG A 291 -0.96 15.02 -13.10
C ARG A 291 -2.09 15.52 -13.99
N ASP A 292 -3.16 16.00 -13.35
CA ASP A 292 -4.15 16.77 -14.09
C ASP A 292 -3.42 17.67 -15.09
N ALA A 293 -3.55 17.37 -16.36
CA ALA A 293 -3.00 18.19 -17.44
C ALA A 293 -3.69 19.58 -17.53
N GLY A 294 -4.26 20.00 -16.41
CA GLY A 294 -5.11 21.18 -16.29
C GLY A 294 -4.97 22.00 -15.02
N GLY A 295 -3.75 22.21 -14.48
CA GLY A 295 -3.70 23.05 -13.29
C GLY A 295 -2.32 23.46 -12.80
N ALA A 296 -1.53 24.15 -13.58
CA ALA A 296 -0.56 25.13 -13.08
C ALA A 296 -0.06 25.99 -14.23
N ARG A 297 -0.66 27.13 -14.45
CA ARG A 297 -0.02 28.33 -14.96
C ARG A 297 -0.08 29.40 -13.90
#